data_c0b57aad94458900e7364a4228e9a979
#
_entry.id   c0b57aad94458900e7364a4228e9a979
#
_cell.length_a   1.000
_cell.length_b   1.000
_cell.length_c   1.000
_cell.angle_alpha   90.00
_cell.angle_beta   90.00
_cell.angle_gamma   90.00
#
_symmetry.space_group_name_H-M   'P 1'
#
loop_
_entity.id
_entity.type
_entity.pdbx_description
1 polymer ?
#
loop_
_entity_poly.entity_id
_entity_poly.type
_entity_poly.pdbx_seq_one_letter_code
_entity_poly.pdbx_strand_id
1 'polypeptide(L)'
;MPLQTTGPISLGDIAAEFGGTAPHALSEYRGKGNAPVTGAIALAQSFYGAANSLSYDVLVVAGGGSAGQRHGGGGGAGGYIAASYTDPAGTAFAIGIGAGGASSNNHGYMGGDSTFGARLRAKGG
;
A
#
# COMPACT_ATOMS: atom_id res chain seq x y z
N MET A 1 -4.61 1.99 15.88
CA MET A 1 -3.79 3.10 16.43
C MET A 1 -2.56 2.51 17.09
N PRO A 2 -1.39 3.15 16.96
CA PRO A 2 -0.20 2.62 17.63
C PRO A 2 -0.41 2.58 19.14
N LEU A 3 0.17 1.57 19.78
CA LEU A 3 0.11 1.42 21.23
C LEU A 3 0.79 2.60 21.93
N GLN A 4 0.35 2.90 23.16
CA GLN A 4 0.91 3.97 23.98
C GLN A 4 2.42 3.78 24.22
N THR A 5 3.15 4.89 24.34
CA THR A 5 4.60 4.89 24.55
C THR A 5 4.99 4.88 26.02
N THR A 6 4.04 5.17 26.94
CA THR A 6 4.24 5.23 28.38
C THR A 6 2.98 4.77 29.12
N GLY A 7 3.13 4.33 30.37
CA GLY A 7 2.03 3.88 31.21
C GLY A 7 1.79 2.36 31.14
N PRO A 8 0.77 1.85 31.85
CA PRO A 8 0.45 0.42 31.80
C PRO A 8 -0.14 0.04 30.45
N ILE A 9 0.33 -1.09 29.91
CA ILE A 9 -0.19 -1.70 28.69
C ILE A 9 -0.81 -3.07 29.05
N SER A 10 -1.99 -3.35 28.57
CA SER A 10 -2.70 -4.60 28.81
C SER A 10 -2.67 -5.53 27.59
N LEU A 11 -2.95 -6.82 27.80
CA LEU A 11 -3.16 -7.75 26.68
C LEU A 11 -4.33 -7.34 25.80
N GLY A 12 -5.33 -6.67 26.37
CA GLY A 12 -6.46 -6.13 25.62
C GLY A 12 -6.04 -5.01 24.65
N ASP A 13 -5.14 -4.13 25.08
CA ASP A 13 -4.62 -3.06 24.22
C ASP A 13 -3.80 -3.65 23.06
N ILE A 14 -2.99 -4.68 23.34
CA ILE A 14 -2.22 -5.39 22.31
C ILE A 14 -3.18 -6.11 21.34
N ALA A 15 -4.22 -6.75 21.86
CA ALA A 15 -5.22 -7.41 21.02
C ALA A 15 -5.99 -6.44 20.11
N ALA A 16 -6.27 -5.23 20.59
CA ALA A 16 -6.92 -4.19 19.80
C ALA A 16 -6.06 -3.74 18.60
N GLU A 17 -4.73 -3.68 18.75
CA GLU A 17 -3.82 -3.28 17.67
C GLU A 17 -3.48 -4.46 16.73
N PHE A 18 -3.16 -5.63 17.28
CA PHE A 18 -2.63 -6.77 16.51
C PHE A 18 -3.63 -7.90 16.29
N GLY A 19 -4.85 -7.77 16.80
CA GLY A 19 -5.85 -8.83 16.78
C GLY A 19 -5.50 -9.97 17.74
N GLY A 20 -6.33 -11.00 17.78
CA GLY A 20 -6.14 -12.20 18.61
C GLY A 20 -7.49 -12.78 19.04
N THR A 21 -7.46 -13.97 19.63
CA THR A 21 -8.65 -14.66 20.11
C THR A 21 -8.62 -14.81 21.64
N ALA A 22 -9.68 -14.38 22.31
CA ALA A 22 -9.77 -14.54 23.76
C ALA A 22 -9.93 -16.04 24.18
N PRO A 23 -9.29 -16.51 25.27
CA PRO A 23 -8.41 -15.76 26.16
C PRO A 23 -7.05 -15.47 25.55
N HIS A 24 -6.60 -14.19 25.60
CA HIS A 24 -5.36 -13.75 25.00
C HIS A 24 -4.12 -14.26 25.77
N ALA A 25 -3.12 -14.72 25.04
CA ALA A 25 -1.82 -15.13 25.57
C ALA A 25 -0.69 -14.35 24.90
N LEU A 26 0.37 -14.02 25.62
CA LEU A 26 1.53 -13.31 25.06
C LEU A 26 2.17 -14.06 23.88
N SER A 27 2.06 -15.38 23.86
CA SER A 27 2.59 -16.21 22.78
C SER A 27 1.95 -15.94 21.41
N GLU A 28 0.72 -15.42 21.37
CA GLU A 28 0.02 -15.04 20.14
C GLU A 28 0.68 -13.86 19.42
N TYR A 29 1.42 -13.06 20.18
CA TYR A 29 2.01 -11.81 19.70
C TYR A 29 3.49 -11.92 19.35
N ARG A 30 4.03 -13.15 19.25
CA ARG A 30 5.41 -13.37 18.79
C ARG A 30 5.60 -12.85 17.37
N GLY A 31 6.69 -12.08 17.16
CA GLY A 31 6.98 -11.46 15.89
C GLY A 31 6.06 -10.28 15.51
N LYS A 32 5.17 -9.84 16.41
CA LYS A 32 4.34 -8.65 16.24
C LYS A 32 4.93 -7.45 16.99
N GLY A 33 4.83 -6.27 16.44
CA GLY A 33 5.51 -5.10 16.97
C GLY A 33 7.03 -5.37 17.06
N ASN A 34 7.61 -5.15 18.20
CA ASN A 34 9.01 -5.46 18.49
C ASN A 34 9.18 -6.78 19.28
N ALA A 35 8.12 -7.60 19.41
CA ALA A 35 8.19 -8.85 20.15
C ALA A 35 9.06 -9.88 19.43
N PRO A 36 9.96 -10.58 20.13
CA PRO A 36 10.81 -11.59 19.51
C PRO A 36 9.98 -12.79 19.05
N VAL A 37 10.40 -13.43 17.97
CA VAL A 37 9.76 -14.66 17.45
C VAL A 37 10.00 -15.86 18.36
N THR A 38 11.05 -15.81 19.18
CA THR A 38 11.42 -16.83 20.19
C THR A 38 11.91 -16.16 21.46
N GLY A 39 11.85 -16.87 22.57
CA GLY A 39 12.33 -16.35 23.87
C GLY A 39 11.27 -15.60 24.67
N ALA A 40 11.71 -14.81 25.65
CA ALA A 40 10.83 -14.03 26.53
C ALA A 40 10.28 -12.80 25.81
N ILE A 41 9.00 -12.48 26.07
CA ILE A 41 8.35 -11.26 25.61
C ILE A 41 8.22 -10.31 26.80
N ALA A 42 8.80 -9.12 26.68
CA ALA A 42 8.67 -8.05 27.68
C ALA A 42 7.68 -7.01 27.15
N LEU A 43 6.55 -6.80 27.85
CA LEU A 43 5.47 -5.92 27.39
C LEU A 43 5.96 -4.51 27.05
N ALA A 44 6.74 -3.91 27.95
CA ALA A 44 7.23 -2.55 27.75
C ALA A 44 8.16 -2.40 26.54
N GLN A 45 9.07 -3.34 26.32
CA GLN A 45 10.05 -3.28 25.23
C GLN A 45 9.46 -3.73 23.89
N SER A 46 8.50 -4.66 23.94
CA SER A 46 7.96 -5.29 22.73
C SER A 46 6.80 -4.50 22.12
N PHE A 47 6.03 -3.77 22.94
CA PHE A 47 4.77 -3.21 22.47
C PHE A 47 4.62 -1.70 22.66
N TYR A 48 5.44 -1.02 23.47
CA TYR A 48 5.36 0.43 23.58
C TYR A 48 5.61 1.11 22.23
N GLY A 49 4.65 1.92 21.79
CA GLY A 49 4.69 2.60 20.50
C GLY A 49 4.61 1.69 19.28
N ALA A 50 4.46 0.37 19.48
CA ALA A 50 4.31 -0.56 18.38
C ALA A 50 2.98 -0.36 17.64
N ALA A 51 3.03 -0.50 16.33
CA ALA A 51 1.86 -0.45 15.46
C ALA A 51 1.86 -1.67 14.54
N ASN A 52 0.67 -2.17 14.24
CA ASN A 52 0.50 -3.18 13.21
C ASN A 52 0.58 -2.48 11.84
N SER A 53 1.77 -2.46 11.25
CA SER A 53 2.04 -1.79 9.98
C SER A 53 2.54 -2.78 8.93
N LEU A 54 2.25 -2.47 7.67
CA LEU A 54 2.69 -3.23 6.51
C LEU A 54 3.58 -2.35 5.63
N SER A 55 4.76 -2.85 5.31
CA SER A 55 5.63 -2.25 4.29
C SER A 55 5.43 -2.96 2.96
N TYR A 56 5.29 -2.21 1.88
CA TYR A 56 5.00 -2.74 0.55
C TYR A 56 5.54 -1.84 -0.55
N ASP A 57 5.77 -2.43 -1.72
CA ASP A 57 6.16 -1.72 -2.93
C ASP A 57 4.97 -1.61 -3.86
N VAL A 58 4.82 -0.44 -4.48
CA VAL A 58 3.76 -0.15 -5.45
C VAL A 58 4.38 0.22 -6.78
N LEU A 59 3.90 -0.40 -7.84
CA LEU A 59 4.17 0.00 -9.21
C LEU A 59 2.86 0.46 -9.86
N VAL A 60 2.81 1.71 -10.29
CA VAL A 60 1.67 2.28 -11.02
C VAL A 60 2.08 2.49 -12.47
N VAL A 61 1.35 1.89 -13.40
CA VAL A 61 1.56 2.01 -14.84
C VAL A 61 0.32 2.60 -15.47
N ALA A 62 0.49 3.65 -16.26
CA ALA A 62 -0.62 4.34 -16.96
C ALA A 62 -0.91 3.72 -18.33
N GLY A 63 -2.06 4.07 -18.91
CA GLY A 63 -2.42 3.65 -20.26
C GLY A 63 -1.49 4.26 -21.32
N GLY A 64 -1.06 3.46 -22.30
CA GLY A 64 -0.34 3.96 -23.46
C GLY A 64 -1.28 4.70 -24.44
N GLY A 65 -0.75 5.64 -25.20
CA GLY A 65 -1.48 6.31 -26.28
C GLY A 65 -1.71 5.41 -27.50
N SER A 66 -2.72 5.73 -28.29
CA SER A 66 -2.97 5.04 -29.56
C SER A 66 -2.19 5.66 -30.72
N ALA A 67 -1.89 4.87 -31.73
CA ALA A 67 -1.35 5.34 -32.99
C ALA A 67 -2.44 6.03 -33.85
N GLY A 68 -2.04 6.97 -34.70
CA GLY A 68 -2.88 7.47 -35.78
C GLY A 68 -2.95 6.46 -36.92
N GLN A 69 -4.04 6.51 -37.74
CA GLN A 69 -4.17 5.65 -38.90
C GLN A 69 -3.33 6.14 -40.12
N ARG A 70 -3.12 5.24 -41.07
CA ARG A 70 -2.38 5.42 -42.32
C ARG A 70 -0.91 5.80 -42.09
N HIS A 71 -0.55 7.05 -42.27
CA HIS A 71 0.82 7.57 -42.12
C HIS A 71 1.07 8.17 -40.74
N GLY A 72 0.24 7.84 -39.73
CA GLY A 72 0.39 8.33 -38.36
C GLY A 72 1.58 7.69 -37.66
N GLY A 73 2.18 8.43 -36.73
CA GLY A 73 3.19 7.93 -35.82
C GLY A 73 2.62 6.94 -34.82
N GLY A 74 3.49 6.16 -34.17
CA GLY A 74 3.12 5.27 -33.06
C GLY A 74 2.61 6.06 -31.85
N GLY A 75 1.78 5.44 -31.04
CA GLY A 75 1.34 5.99 -29.75
C GLY A 75 2.47 5.99 -28.74
N GLY A 76 2.42 6.93 -27.78
CA GLY A 76 3.35 7.02 -26.68
C GLY A 76 3.14 5.89 -25.66
N ALA A 77 4.19 5.50 -24.97
CA ALA A 77 4.07 4.63 -23.81
C ALA A 77 3.44 5.39 -22.64
N GLY A 78 2.62 4.72 -21.83
CA GLY A 78 2.16 5.27 -20.56
C GLY A 78 3.31 5.41 -19.58
N GLY A 79 3.24 6.42 -18.72
CA GLY A 79 4.20 6.61 -17.65
C GLY A 79 4.12 5.49 -16.60
N TYR A 80 5.20 5.30 -15.85
CA TYR A 80 5.19 4.43 -14.69
C TYR A 80 5.85 5.12 -13.48
N ILE A 81 5.42 4.76 -12.30
CA ILE A 81 6.01 5.23 -11.04
C ILE A 81 6.08 4.04 -10.08
N ALA A 82 7.23 3.84 -9.47
CA ALA A 82 7.43 2.87 -8.40
C ALA A 82 7.78 3.59 -7.10
N ALA A 83 7.20 3.15 -5.99
CA ALA A 83 7.48 3.70 -4.66
C ALA A 83 7.20 2.67 -3.57
N SER A 84 7.93 2.78 -2.44
CA SER A 84 7.74 1.95 -1.25
C SER A 84 7.00 2.75 -0.18
N TYR A 85 6.09 2.09 0.53
CA TYR A 85 5.31 2.69 1.61
C TYR A 85 5.25 1.77 2.83
N THR A 86 4.99 2.38 3.97
CA THR A 86 4.63 1.68 5.20
C THR A 86 3.38 2.34 5.77
N ASP A 87 2.32 1.57 5.92
CA ASP A 87 1.03 2.05 6.41
C ASP A 87 0.48 1.13 7.50
N PRO A 88 -0.41 1.64 8.37
CA PRO A 88 -1.16 0.80 9.28
C PRO A 88 -1.89 -0.32 8.52
N ALA A 89 -1.85 -1.53 9.04
CA ALA A 89 -2.60 -2.65 8.47
C ALA A 89 -4.10 -2.32 8.39
N GLY A 90 -4.73 -2.69 7.27
CA GLY A 90 -6.13 -2.38 7.02
C GLY A 90 -6.38 -1.01 6.37
N THR A 91 -5.33 -0.22 6.06
CA THR A 91 -5.49 1.02 5.30
C THR A 91 -6.04 0.72 3.90
N ALA A 92 -7.14 1.37 3.52
CA ALA A 92 -7.76 1.22 2.21
C ALA A 92 -7.30 2.32 1.24
N PHE A 93 -7.04 1.95 -0.01
CA PHE A 93 -6.66 2.88 -1.06
C PHE A 93 -7.62 2.78 -2.25
N ALA A 94 -8.00 3.93 -2.81
CA ALA A 94 -8.70 3.97 -4.09
C ALA A 94 -7.69 3.73 -5.22
N ILE A 95 -7.96 2.77 -6.10
CA ILE A 95 -7.13 2.45 -7.25
C ILE A 95 -7.84 2.92 -8.51
N GLY A 96 -7.17 3.76 -9.30
CA GLY A 96 -7.61 4.13 -10.64
C GLY A 96 -6.71 3.47 -11.69
N ILE A 97 -7.30 2.87 -12.71
CA ILE A 97 -6.57 2.26 -13.83
C ILE A 97 -6.89 3.02 -15.09
N GLY A 98 -5.88 3.64 -15.70
CA GLY A 98 -6.00 4.35 -16.97
C GLY A 98 -6.15 3.40 -18.15
N ALA A 99 -7.17 3.64 -18.96
CA ALA A 99 -7.33 2.90 -20.23
C ALA A 99 -6.27 3.32 -21.26
N GLY A 100 -5.96 2.46 -22.20
CA GLY A 100 -5.18 2.85 -23.38
C GLY A 100 -5.93 3.87 -24.24
N GLY A 101 -5.20 4.66 -25.01
CA GLY A 101 -5.78 5.62 -25.96
C GLY A 101 -6.68 4.92 -26.98
N ALA A 102 -7.87 5.49 -27.21
CA ALA A 102 -8.82 4.93 -28.19
C ALA A 102 -8.27 5.07 -29.60
N SER A 103 -8.50 4.07 -30.46
CA SER A 103 -8.19 4.19 -31.89
C SER A 103 -9.19 5.09 -32.58
N SER A 104 -8.72 5.93 -33.51
CA SER A 104 -9.58 6.70 -34.39
C SER A 104 -9.05 6.71 -35.84
N ASN A 105 -9.90 7.11 -36.77
CA ASN A 105 -9.56 7.10 -38.20
C ASN A 105 -8.54 8.19 -38.60
N ASN A 106 -8.25 9.17 -37.76
CA ASN A 106 -7.38 10.29 -38.14
C ASN A 106 -6.25 10.59 -37.16
N HIS A 107 -6.48 10.45 -35.85
CA HIS A 107 -5.53 10.86 -34.85
C HIS A 107 -5.35 9.77 -33.76
N GLY A 108 -4.16 9.72 -33.17
CA GLY A 108 -3.95 8.98 -31.93
C GLY A 108 -4.53 9.76 -30.74
N TYR A 109 -4.97 9.06 -29.75
CA TYR A 109 -5.45 9.63 -28.48
C TYR A 109 -4.56 9.23 -27.34
N MET A 110 -4.45 10.10 -26.35
CA MET A 110 -3.71 9.83 -25.12
C MET A 110 -4.36 8.69 -24.34
N GLY A 111 -3.53 7.91 -23.67
CA GLY A 111 -3.97 6.98 -22.64
C GLY A 111 -4.43 7.70 -21.38
N GLY A 112 -5.16 6.99 -20.54
CA GLY A 112 -5.61 7.47 -19.23
C GLY A 112 -4.53 7.37 -18.18
N ASP A 113 -4.61 8.23 -17.17
CA ASP A 113 -3.75 8.19 -16.00
C ASP A 113 -4.16 7.04 -15.07
N SER A 114 -3.16 6.39 -14.44
CA SER A 114 -3.39 5.44 -13.35
C SER A 114 -3.00 6.05 -12.02
N THR A 115 -3.76 5.75 -10.96
CA THR A 115 -3.56 6.34 -9.64
C THR A 115 -3.56 5.31 -8.53
N PHE A 116 -2.75 5.55 -7.50
CA PHE A 116 -2.78 4.85 -6.22
C PHE A 116 -3.15 5.84 -5.12
N GLY A 117 -4.40 5.90 -4.76
CA GLY A 117 -4.94 6.94 -3.89
C GLY A 117 -4.61 8.35 -4.39
N ALA A 118 -4.31 9.24 -3.46
CA ALA A 118 -3.78 10.59 -3.76
C ALA A 118 -2.24 10.62 -3.82
N ARG A 119 -1.56 9.48 -3.63
CA ARG A 119 -0.10 9.40 -3.46
C ARG A 119 0.66 9.32 -4.77
N LEU A 120 0.19 8.51 -5.69
CA LEU A 120 0.85 8.29 -6.98
C LEU A 120 -0.12 8.49 -8.13
N ARG A 121 0.38 9.13 -9.18
CA ARG A 121 -0.33 9.31 -10.45
C ARG A 121 0.65 9.16 -11.61
N ALA A 122 0.58 8.04 -12.29
CA ALA A 122 1.29 7.84 -13.55
C ALA A 122 0.46 8.46 -14.69
N LYS A 123 1.12 9.21 -15.57
CA LYS A 123 0.48 9.90 -16.70
C LYS A 123 0.30 8.97 -17.88
N GLY A 124 -0.86 9.07 -18.54
CA GLY A 124 -1.07 8.43 -19.83
C GLY A 124 -0.11 8.93 -20.93
N GLY A 125 0.19 8.07 -21.88
CA GLY A 125 1.06 8.36 -23.01
C GLY A 125 0.32 8.90 -24.23
#